data_c027695466c97511281e5b682a1cbb80
#
_entry.id   c027695466c97511281e5b682a1cbb80
#
_cell.length_a   1.000
_cell.length_b   1.000
_cell.length_c   1.000
_cell.angle_alpha   90.00
_cell.angle_beta   90.00
_cell.angle_gamma   90.00
#
_symmetry.space_group_name_H-M   'P 1'
#
loop_
_entity.id
_entity.type
_entity.pdbx_description
1 polymer ?
#
loop_
_entity_poly.entity_id
_entity_poly.type
_entity_poly.pdbx_seq_one_letter_code
_entity_poly.pdbx_strand_id
1 'polypeptide(L)'
;MRHQLRVPLLSKPADQRKALLRGLTTQLIREGRVTTTRARAKALRNEAERMITLAKDGSLASRRRALGYIYDKKLVHSLFEKATLWR
;
A
#
# COMPACT_ATOMS: atom_id res chain seq x y z
N MET A 1 -1.49 15.69 21.30
CA MET A 1 -0.98 16.61 20.28
C MET A 1 -0.87 15.90 18.94
N ARG A 2 -1.40 16.50 17.94
CA ARG A 2 -1.50 15.89 16.62
C ARG A 2 -0.20 15.84 15.88
N HIS A 3 0.69 16.76 16.15
CA HIS A 3 1.98 16.82 15.48
C HIS A 3 2.87 15.62 15.77
N GLN A 4 2.51 14.79 16.73
CA GLN A 4 3.27 13.58 17.03
C GLN A 4 2.85 12.39 16.18
N LEU A 5 1.77 12.53 15.43
CA LEU A 5 1.29 11.46 14.56
C LEU A 5 2.14 11.39 13.30
N ARG A 6 2.57 10.19 12.95
CA ARG A 6 3.39 9.99 11.74
C ARG A 6 2.57 9.97 10.47
N VAL A 7 1.32 9.53 10.57
CA VAL A 7 0.43 9.44 9.42
C VAL A 7 -0.61 10.53 9.51
N PRO A 8 -0.82 11.30 8.44
CA PRO A 8 -1.87 12.31 8.44
C PRO A 8 -3.24 11.72 8.73
N LEU A 9 -4.07 12.45 9.46
CA LEU A 9 -5.41 11.98 9.79
C LEU A 9 -6.35 11.96 8.59
N LEU A 10 -6.09 12.81 7.60
CA LEU A 10 -6.88 12.90 6.37
C LEU A 10 -8.35 13.18 6.61
N SER A 11 -8.66 13.85 7.72
CA SER A 11 -10.02 14.22 8.14
C SER A 11 -10.93 13.00 8.34
N LYS A 12 -10.35 11.85 8.69
CA LYS A 12 -11.12 10.62 8.91
C LYS A 12 -10.65 9.91 10.18
N PRO A 13 -11.56 9.17 10.85
CA PRO A 13 -11.15 8.32 11.95
C PRO A 13 -10.10 7.29 11.52
N ALA A 14 -9.34 6.76 12.47
CA ALA A 14 -8.21 5.90 12.19
C ALA A 14 -8.56 4.68 11.34
N ASP A 15 -9.68 4.02 11.65
CA ASP A 15 -10.10 2.84 10.90
C ASP A 15 -10.50 3.17 9.47
N GLN A 16 -11.22 4.28 9.27
CA GLN A 16 -11.62 4.72 7.93
C GLN A 16 -10.41 5.19 7.13
N ARG A 17 -9.45 5.82 7.81
CA ARG A 17 -8.21 6.25 7.16
C ARG A 17 -7.42 5.04 6.65
N LYS A 18 -7.30 4.00 7.46
CA LYS A 18 -6.62 2.78 7.05
C LYS A 18 -7.31 2.13 5.87
N ALA A 19 -8.63 2.03 5.91
CA ALA A 19 -9.39 1.45 4.82
C ALA A 19 -9.21 2.24 3.52
N LEU A 20 -9.22 3.57 3.62
CA LEU A 20 -9.00 4.44 2.47
C LEU A 20 -7.62 4.20 1.86
N LEU A 21 -6.57 4.17 2.68
CA LEU A 21 -5.22 3.98 2.19
C LEU A 21 -5.02 2.59 1.58
N ARG A 22 -5.63 1.56 2.16
CA ARG A 22 -5.55 0.20 1.60
C ARG A 22 -6.23 0.14 0.24
N GLY A 23 -7.39 0.77 0.11
CA GLY A 23 -8.10 0.83 -1.16
C GLY A 23 -7.31 1.56 -2.22
N LEU A 24 -6.74 2.71 -1.87
CA LEU A 24 -5.94 3.50 -2.80
C LEU A 24 -4.65 2.77 -3.19
N THR A 25 -4.00 2.09 -2.25
CA THR A 25 -2.79 1.32 -2.54
C THR A 25 -3.11 0.18 -3.50
N THR A 26 -4.21 -0.52 -3.26
CA THR A 26 -4.65 -1.61 -4.14
C THR A 26 -4.91 -1.09 -5.55
N GLN A 27 -5.60 0.05 -5.65
CA GLN A 27 -5.88 0.66 -6.94
C GLN A 27 -4.61 1.09 -7.66
N LEU A 28 -3.68 1.70 -6.93
CA LEU A 28 -2.41 2.14 -7.50
C LEU A 28 -1.62 0.97 -8.08
N ILE A 29 -1.55 -0.13 -7.35
CA ILE A 29 -0.82 -1.31 -7.81
C ILE A 29 -1.52 -1.93 -9.02
N ARG A 30 -2.85 -1.96 -9.01
CA ARG A 30 -3.62 -2.55 -10.11
C ARG A 30 -3.51 -1.73 -11.40
N GLU A 31 -3.64 -0.43 -11.30
CA GLU A 31 -3.76 0.41 -12.48
C GLU A 31 -2.50 1.20 -12.82
N GLY A 32 -1.51 1.20 -11.93
CA GLY A 32 -0.25 1.88 -12.18
C GLY A 32 -0.26 3.36 -11.81
N ARG A 33 -1.42 3.93 -11.55
CA ARG A 33 -1.54 5.32 -11.11
C ARG A 33 -2.90 5.57 -10.50
N VAL A 34 -3.00 6.62 -9.73
CA VAL A 34 -4.25 7.01 -9.09
C VAL A 34 -4.27 8.53 -8.93
N THR A 35 -5.45 9.13 -9.05
CA THR A 35 -5.64 10.56 -8.84
C THR A 35 -6.30 10.75 -7.48
N THR A 36 -5.67 11.57 -6.64
CA THR A 36 -6.17 11.81 -5.28
C THR A 36 -5.65 13.16 -4.77
N THR A 37 -5.98 13.52 -3.54
CA THR A 37 -5.47 14.75 -2.95
C THR A 37 -4.00 14.62 -2.62
N ARG A 38 -3.31 15.76 -2.47
CA ARG A 38 -1.89 15.75 -2.15
C ARG A 38 -1.61 15.07 -0.82
N ALA A 39 -2.43 15.34 0.20
CA ALA A 39 -2.24 14.73 1.52
C ALA A 39 -2.38 13.20 1.45
N ARG A 40 -3.37 12.72 0.72
CA ARG A 40 -3.57 11.29 0.55
C ARG A 40 -2.44 10.67 -0.26
N ALA A 41 -1.97 11.37 -1.26
CA ALA A 41 -0.87 10.88 -2.09
C ALA A 41 0.41 10.69 -1.27
N LYS A 42 0.70 11.62 -0.37
CA LYS A 42 1.88 11.50 0.49
C LYS A 42 1.78 10.31 1.43
N ALA A 43 0.61 10.09 2.03
CA ALA A 43 0.40 8.95 2.92
C ALA A 43 0.42 7.64 2.12
N LEU A 44 -0.17 7.65 0.95
CA LEU A 44 -0.22 6.49 0.06
C LEU A 44 1.17 6.05 -0.39
N ARG A 45 2.06 6.99 -0.63
CA ARG A 45 3.42 6.69 -1.07
C ARG A 45 4.14 5.73 -0.11
N ASN A 46 4.02 5.98 1.19
CA ASN A 46 4.67 5.13 2.18
C ASN A 46 4.13 3.70 2.14
N GLU A 47 2.82 3.57 1.98
CA GLU A 47 2.18 2.25 1.92
C GLU A 47 2.56 1.51 0.64
N ALA A 48 2.57 2.21 -0.48
CA ALA A 48 2.94 1.62 -1.75
C ALA A 48 4.40 1.15 -1.74
N GLU A 49 5.29 1.95 -1.19
CA GLU A 49 6.70 1.59 -1.10
C GLU A 49 6.89 0.37 -0.20
N ARG A 50 6.10 0.27 0.87
CA ARG A 50 6.15 -0.90 1.74
C ARG A 50 5.76 -2.17 0.99
N MET A 51 4.72 -2.10 0.17
CA MET A 51 4.28 -3.25 -0.62
C MET A 51 5.35 -3.66 -1.64
N ILE A 52 5.98 -2.69 -2.27
CA ILE A 52 7.05 -2.96 -3.23
C ILE A 52 8.24 -3.60 -2.51
N THR A 53 8.59 -3.14 -1.33
CA THR A 53 9.67 -3.71 -0.54
C THR A 53 9.38 -5.17 -0.18
N LEU A 54 8.15 -5.46 0.24
CA LEU A 54 7.73 -6.84 0.52
C LEU A 54 7.85 -7.71 -0.72
N ALA A 55 7.44 -7.19 -1.86
CA ALA A 55 7.50 -7.94 -3.12
C ALA A 55 8.94 -8.22 -3.52
N LYS A 56 9.83 -7.26 -3.33
CA LYS A 56 11.26 -7.44 -3.62
C LYS A 56 11.89 -8.48 -2.71
N ASP A 57 11.48 -8.53 -1.43
CA ASP A 57 11.93 -9.56 -0.51
C ASP A 57 11.50 -10.94 -0.99
N GLY A 58 10.25 -11.07 -1.40
CA GLY A 58 9.75 -12.27 -2.05
C GLY A 58 9.57 -13.49 -1.15
N SER A 59 9.82 -13.38 0.14
CA SER A 59 9.68 -14.51 1.05
C SER A 59 8.21 -14.85 1.30
N LEU A 60 7.96 -16.04 1.85
CA LEU A 60 6.61 -16.45 2.20
C LEU A 60 6.01 -15.52 3.25
N ALA A 61 6.81 -15.11 4.22
CA ALA A 61 6.36 -14.17 5.25
C ALA A 61 5.94 -12.83 4.64
N SER A 62 6.74 -12.32 3.70
CA SER A 62 6.43 -11.06 3.02
C SER A 62 5.16 -11.18 2.19
N ARG A 63 4.98 -12.31 1.50
CA ARG A 63 3.78 -12.57 0.71
C ARG A 63 2.54 -12.59 1.59
N ARG A 64 2.63 -13.22 2.76
CA ARG A 64 1.51 -13.25 3.71
C ARG A 64 1.16 -11.86 4.20
N ARG A 65 2.15 -11.01 4.48
CA ARG A 65 1.91 -9.63 4.89
C ARG A 65 1.22 -8.83 3.79
N ALA A 66 1.67 -9.00 2.56
CA ALA A 66 1.06 -8.31 1.43
C ALA A 66 -0.39 -8.75 1.24
N LEU A 67 -0.66 -10.06 1.37
CA LEU A 67 -2.02 -10.58 1.26
C LEU A 67 -2.92 -10.05 2.36
N GLY A 68 -2.37 -9.81 3.54
CA GLY A 68 -3.12 -9.22 4.64
C GLY A 68 -3.46 -7.75 4.44
N TYR A 69 -2.74 -7.06 3.57
CA TYR A 69 -2.97 -5.64 3.31
C TYR A 69 -3.75 -5.40 2.02
N ILE A 70 -3.35 -6.06 0.93
CA ILE A 70 -4.02 -5.95 -0.37
C ILE A 70 -5.08 -7.05 -0.45
N TYR A 71 -6.32 -6.68 -0.72
CA TYR A 71 -7.43 -7.64 -0.70
C TYR A 71 -7.46 -8.61 -1.87
N ASP A 72 -6.76 -8.30 -2.94
CA ASP A 72 -6.82 -9.07 -4.18
C ASP A 72 -5.61 -9.99 -4.28
N LYS A 73 -5.84 -11.30 -4.15
CA LYS A 73 -4.78 -12.30 -4.21
C LYS A 73 -4.06 -12.31 -5.57
N LYS A 74 -4.83 -12.16 -6.63
CA LYS A 74 -4.24 -12.17 -7.98
C LYS A 74 -3.31 -10.98 -8.16
N LEU A 75 -3.67 -9.86 -7.60
CA LEU A 75 -2.86 -8.66 -7.69
C LEU A 75 -1.56 -8.83 -6.92
N VAL A 76 -1.61 -9.42 -5.74
CA VAL A 76 -0.41 -9.69 -4.94
C VAL A 76 0.51 -10.64 -5.69
N HIS A 77 -0.05 -11.71 -6.25
CA HIS A 77 0.72 -12.67 -7.03
C HIS A 77 1.42 -11.99 -8.21
N SER A 78 0.69 -11.17 -8.93
CA SER A 78 1.21 -10.42 -10.06
C SER A 78 2.34 -9.46 -9.64
N LEU A 79 2.15 -8.77 -8.52
CA LEU A 79 3.16 -7.86 -7.99
C LEU A 79 4.45 -8.60 -7.65
N PHE A 80 4.33 -9.75 -6.99
CA PHE A 80 5.50 -10.54 -6.61
C PHE A 80 6.23 -11.11 -7.83
N GLU A 81 5.49 -11.48 -8.86
CA GLU A 81 6.12 -11.94 -10.09
C GLU A 81 6.90 -10.81 -10.77
N LYS A 82 6.30 -9.64 -10.88
CA LYS A 82 6.98 -8.49 -11.47
C LYS A 82 8.22 -8.10 -10.68
N ALA A 83 8.16 -8.24 -9.39
CA ALA A 83 9.28 -7.87 -8.52
C ALA A 83 10.51 -8.74 -8.76
N THR A 84 10.36 -9.93 -9.30
CA THR A 84 11.53 -10.76 -9.64
C THR A 84 12.41 -10.08 -10.68
N LEU A 85 11.83 -9.21 -11.48
CA LEU A 85 12.58 -8.44 -12.49
C LEU A 85 13.35 -7.28 -11.87
N TRP A 86 12.96 -6.87 -10.66
CA TRP A 86 13.57 -5.72 -9.97
C TRP A 86 14.68 -6.10 -9.02
N ARG A 87 14.79 -7.37 -8.65
CA ARG A 87 15.78 -7.85 -7.69
C ARG A 87 17.19 -7.88 -8.25
#